data_e65a963d27d41c97e0044e8fa908f194
#
_entry.id   e65a963d27d41c97e0044e8fa908f194
#
_cell.length_a   1.000
_cell.length_b   1.000
_cell.length_c   1.000
_cell.angle_alpha   90.00
_cell.angle_beta   90.00
_cell.angle_gamma   90.00
#
_symmetry.space_group_name_H-M   'P 1'
#
loop_
_entity.id
_entity.type
_entity.pdbx_description
1 polymer ?
#
loop_
_entity_poly.entity_id
_entity_poly.type
_entity_poly.pdbx_seq_one_letter_code
_entity_poly.pdbx_strand_id
1 'polypeptide(L)'
;METEIGDRGVEDGRADECADDECTENGHAPLRRCIVTRERAAPETMLRFVVSPDRVLTPDLAARLPGRGIWLSARRDVLETARTRGAFARAARGQVTIPPDLDRILEAGLVRRMMETVGLARRAGQVTYGFAKVREWIAGGRAGLIIQAEDGSPDERTRLLSGARDLPVAVVPTAAALGAAFGRDHVVHAAMSHGELARRFRVDNERFAGLSGRTVPGLADRSAGLG
;
A
#
# COMPACT_ATOMS: atom_id res chain seq x y z
N MET A 1 -7.70 14.03 74.66
CA MET A 1 -6.33 13.80 74.23
C MET A 1 -6.42 12.89 73.03
N GLU A 2 -6.73 13.54 71.87
CA GLU A 2 -6.97 12.90 70.59
C GLU A 2 -5.66 12.78 69.86
N THR A 3 -5.38 11.59 69.38
CA THR A 3 -4.19 11.34 68.60
C THR A 3 -4.64 11.03 67.14
N GLU A 4 -4.49 12.02 66.27
CA GLU A 4 -4.68 11.87 64.82
C GLU A 4 -3.61 10.96 64.24
N ILE A 5 -4.05 9.91 63.54
CA ILE A 5 -3.21 9.05 62.70
C ILE A 5 -3.40 9.51 61.26
N GLY A 6 -2.35 10.11 60.72
CA GLY A 6 -2.32 10.57 59.34
C GLY A 6 -2.40 9.44 58.33
N ASP A 7 -3.35 9.57 57.46
CA ASP A 7 -3.52 8.75 56.24
C ASP A 7 -2.49 9.20 55.21
N ARG A 8 -1.53 8.30 54.84
CA ARG A 8 -0.63 8.48 53.71
C ARG A 8 -1.27 7.87 52.50
N GLY A 9 -1.88 8.73 51.67
CA GLY A 9 -2.34 8.37 50.34
C GLY A 9 -1.19 7.81 49.49
N VAL A 10 -1.34 6.57 49.08
CA VAL A 10 -0.52 5.96 48.03
C VAL A 10 -1.04 6.48 46.70
N GLU A 11 -0.32 7.40 46.08
CA GLU A 11 -0.54 7.81 44.71
C GLU A 11 -0.18 6.65 43.77
N ASP A 12 -1.20 5.94 43.34
CA ASP A 12 -1.11 4.88 42.32
C ASP A 12 -0.92 5.55 40.94
N GLY A 13 0.34 5.64 40.53
CA GLY A 13 0.74 6.17 39.22
C GLY A 13 0.28 5.30 38.06
N ARG A 14 -0.97 5.40 37.70
CA ARG A 14 -1.47 4.97 36.37
C ARG A 14 -1.40 6.13 35.41
N ALA A 15 -0.21 6.38 34.91
CA ALA A 15 0.01 7.28 33.78
C ALA A 15 0.03 6.47 32.47
N ASP A 16 -0.81 6.91 31.54
CA ASP A 16 -0.69 6.83 30.09
C ASP A 16 -0.81 5.48 29.39
N GLU A 17 -2.01 4.98 29.34
CA GLU A 17 -2.40 3.97 28.32
C GLU A 17 -3.64 4.41 27.52
N CYS A 18 -3.60 5.60 26.93
CA CYS A 18 -4.60 6.05 25.93
C CYS A 18 -4.07 7.21 25.11
N ALA A 19 -3.34 6.96 24.05
CA ALA A 19 -3.06 8.02 23.07
C ALA A 19 -2.61 7.49 21.71
N ASP A 20 -3.45 6.78 20.96
CA ASP A 20 -3.19 6.56 19.53
C ASP A 20 -4.47 6.43 18.66
N ASP A 21 -5.66 6.73 19.17
CA ASP A 21 -6.91 6.76 18.38
C ASP A 21 -7.57 8.16 18.43
N GLU A 22 -6.93 9.16 17.83
CA GLU A 22 -7.63 10.40 17.49
C GLU A 22 -8.58 10.14 16.32
N CYS A 23 -9.86 9.99 16.61
CA CYS A 23 -10.94 10.06 15.63
C CYS A 23 -10.95 11.47 15.01
N THR A 24 -10.62 11.58 13.73
CA THR A 24 -10.85 12.81 12.98
C THR A 24 -12.32 12.89 12.57
N GLU A 25 -13.00 14.00 12.86
CA GLU A 25 -14.43 14.28 12.61
C GLU A 25 -14.85 14.26 11.11
N ASN A 26 -13.95 13.92 10.20
CA ASN A 26 -14.18 13.95 8.74
C ASN A 26 -14.30 12.58 8.07
N GLY A 27 -14.75 11.54 8.72
CA GLY A 27 -15.08 10.24 8.09
C GLY A 27 -13.89 9.49 7.45
N HIS A 28 -12.66 9.98 7.63
CA HIS A 28 -11.44 9.30 7.17
C HIS A 28 -10.95 8.35 8.26
N ALA A 29 -10.51 7.16 7.84
CA ALA A 29 -9.88 6.23 8.77
C ALA A 29 -8.70 6.91 9.48
N PRO A 30 -8.52 6.69 10.82
CA PRO A 30 -7.47 7.35 11.59
C PRO A 30 -6.09 7.03 10.99
N LEU A 31 -5.23 8.06 10.89
CA LEU A 31 -3.88 7.92 10.39
C LEU A 31 -3.06 6.92 11.23
N ARG A 32 -2.20 6.18 10.60
CA ARG A 32 -1.29 5.22 11.25
C ARG A 32 0.14 5.74 11.24
N ARG A 33 0.89 5.42 12.29
CA ARG A 33 2.27 5.87 12.44
C ARG A 33 3.25 4.80 12.01
N CYS A 34 4.20 5.15 11.14
CA CYS A 34 5.31 4.28 10.76
C CYS A 34 6.24 4.04 11.96
N ILE A 35 6.56 2.76 12.26
CA ILE A 35 7.44 2.40 13.38
C ILE A 35 8.90 2.85 13.18
N VAL A 36 9.31 3.16 11.96
CA VAL A 36 10.67 3.59 11.59
C VAL A 36 10.75 5.10 11.42
N THR A 37 10.01 5.66 10.46
CA THR A 37 10.07 7.09 10.10
C THR A 37 9.28 7.99 11.05
N ARG A 38 8.36 7.42 11.84
CA ARG A 38 7.43 8.14 12.70
C ARG A 38 6.41 9.02 11.98
N GLU A 39 6.44 9.05 10.67
CA GLU A 39 5.44 9.73 9.84
C GLU A 39 4.07 9.08 9.98
N ARG A 40 3.02 9.91 9.92
CA ARG A 40 1.63 9.47 9.92
C ARG A 40 1.09 9.47 8.49
N ALA A 41 0.40 8.40 8.10
CA ALA A 41 -0.22 8.26 6.78
C ALA A 41 -1.52 7.48 6.85
N ALA A 42 -2.31 7.55 5.78
CA ALA A 42 -3.53 6.79 5.63
C ALA A 42 -3.22 5.27 5.62
N PRO A 43 -3.99 4.44 6.34
CA PRO A 43 -3.74 3.00 6.47
C PRO A 43 -3.56 2.27 5.14
N GLU A 44 -4.32 2.66 4.12
CA GLU A 44 -4.30 2.06 2.80
C GLU A 44 -2.98 2.29 2.05
N THR A 45 -2.23 3.35 2.37
CA THR A 45 -0.93 3.65 1.74
C THR A 45 0.24 2.97 2.43
N MET A 46 0.02 2.38 3.60
CA MET A 46 1.05 1.76 4.43
C MET A 46 1.04 0.23 4.32
N LEU A 47 2.08 -0.41 4.81
CA LEU A 47 2.15 -1.84 5.03
C LEU A 47 1.75 -2.15 6.46
N ARG A 48 0.75 -3.00 6.65
CA ARG A 48 0.38 -3.52 7.95
C ARG A 48 0.98 -4.90 8.15
N PHE A 49 1.44 -5.14 9.38
CA PHE A 49 1.86 -6.45 9.87
C PHE A 49 1.14 -6.76 11.17
N VAL A 50 0.97 -8.04 11.44
CA VAL A 50 0.55 -8.57 12.74
C VAL A 50 1.54 -9.62 13.21
N VAL A 51 1.56 -9.91 14.49
CA VAL A 51 2.36 -11.00 15.05
C VAL A 51 1.44 -12.17 15.32
N SER A 52 1.74 -13.34 14.72
CA SER A 52 0.98 -14.57 14.96
C SER A 52 1.21 -15.08 16.40
N PRO A 53 0.38 -16.01 16.89
CA PRO A 53 0.61 -16.67 18.19
C PRO A 53 2.01 -17.32 18.31
N ASP A 54 2.54 -17.86 17.20
CA ASP A 54 3.88 -18.45 17.12
C ASP A 54 5.01 -17.41 16.99
N ARG A 55 4.70 -16.13 17.27
CA ARG A 55 5.65 -15.02 17.18
C ARG A 55 6.26 -14.80 15.79
N VAL A 56 5.54 -15.14 14.72
CA VAL A 56 5.95 -14.89 13.34
C VAL A 56 5.32 -13.59 12.84
N LEU A 57 6.14 -12.72 12.24
CA LEU A 57 5.69 -11.49 11.59
C LEU A 57 4.93 -11.82 10.30
N THR A 58 3.65 -11.49 10.27
CA THR A 58 2.73 -11.82 9.17
C THR A 58 2.26 -10.55 8.47
N PRO A 59 2.51 -10.38 7.16
CA PRO A 59 1.96 -9.29 6.38
C PRO A 59 0.43 -9.33 6.30
N ASP A 60 -0.21 -8.17 6.51
CA ASP A 60 -1.65 -8.01 6.39
C ASP A 60 -1.99 -6.85 5.46
N LEU A 61 -1.76 -7.06 4.18
CA LEU A 61 -1.95 -6.05 3.14
C LEU A 61 -3.39 -5.56 2.98
N ALA A 62 -4.34 -6.34 3.48
CA ALA A 62 -5.77 -6.03 3.44
C ALA A 62 -6.30 -5.40 4.74
N ALA A 63 -5.46 -5.32 5.78
CA ALA A 63 -5.80 -4.84 7.11
C ALA A 63 -7.02 -5.56 7.73
N ARG A 64 -7.09 -6.91 7.59
CA ARG A 64 -8.22 -7.74 8.03
C ARG A 64 -7.88 -8.69 9.17
N LEU A 65 -6.60 -8.96 9.40
CA LEU A 65 -6.21 -9.89 10.46
C LEU A 65 -6.44 -9.26 11.84
N PRO A 66 -6.88 -10.06 12.82
CA PRO A 66 -7.02 -9.60 14.20
C PRO A 66 -5.66 -9.27 14.82
N GLY A 67 -5.68 -8.50 15.90
CA GLY A 67 -4.49 -8.15 16.66
C GLY A 67 -3.95 -6.74 16.39
N ARG A 68 -3.00 -6.34 17.24
CA ARG A 68 -2.34 -5.04 17.13
C ARG A 68 -1.56 -4.95 15.80
N GLY A 69 -1.93 -3.98 14.96
CA GLY A 69 -1.23 -3.71 13.71
C GLY A 69 0.10 -2.99 13.95
N ILE A 70 1.15 -3.48 13.29
CA ILE A 70 2.44 -2.81 13.16
C ILE A 70 2.47 -2.17 11.77
N TRP A 71 2.70 -0.85 11.69
CA TRP A 71 2.58 -0.09 10.45
C TRP A 71 3.92 0.42 9.96
N LEU A 72 4.13 0.31 8.66
CA LEU A 72 5.36 0.69 7.99
C LEU A 72 5.06 1.47 6.70
N SER A 73 5.81 2.54 6.45
CA SER A 73 5.76 3.21 5.13
C SER A 73 6.19 2.22 4.04
N ALA A 74 5.46 2.20 2.92
CA ALA A 74 5.69 1.23 1.84
C ALA A 74 6.93 1.62 1.01
N ARG A 75 8.10 1.54 1.62
CA ARG A 75 9.41 1.88 1.03
C ARG A 75 10.43 0.80 1.36
N ARG A 76 11.28 0.46 0.39
CA ARG A 76 12.32 -0.57 0.53
C ARG A 76 13.31 -0.25 1.64
N ASP A 77 13.85 0.97 1.68
CA ASP A 77 14.80 1.42 2.70
C ASP A 77 14.22 1.39 4.12
N VAL A 78 12.94 1.71 4.25
CA VAL A 78 12.23 1.66 5.53
C VAL A 78 12.01 0.21 5.99
N LEU A 79 11.64 -0.68 5.07
CA LEU A 79 11.48 -2.12 5.37
C LEU A 79 12.81 -2.75 5.80
N GLU A 80 13.89 -2.45 5.09
CA GLU A 80 15.22 -2.93 5.43
C GLU A 80 15.70 -2.39 6.79
N THR A 81 15.48 -1.11 7.06
CA THR A 81 15.75 -0.51 8.38
C THR A 81 14.95 -1.20 9.49
N ALA A 82 13.68 -1.52 9.24
CA ALA A 82 12.85 -2.20 10.22
C ALA A 82 13.37 -3.61 10.56
N ARG A 83 13.88 -4.32 9.54
CA ARG A 83 14.48 -5.67 9.70
C ARG A 83 15.80 -5.62 10.46
N THR A 84 16.71 -4.75 10.06
CA THR A 84 18.09 -4.73 10.56
C THR A 84 18.23 -4.07 11.93
N ARG A 85 17.39 -3.08 12.25
CA ARG A 85 17.46 -2.33 13.51
C ARG A 85 16.49 -2.80 14.59
N GLY A 86 15.89 -3.99 14.43
CA GLY A 86 15.00 -4.59 15.43
C GLY A 86 13.71 -3.79 15.70
N ALA A 87 13.24 -2.98 14.73
CA ALA A 87 12.05 -2.15 14.93
C ALA A 87 10.78 -3.00 15.10
N PHE A 88 10.70 -4.14 14.42
CA PHE A 88 9.59 -5.08 14.58
C PHE A 88 9.54 -5.68 15.99
N ALA A 89 10.68 -6.10 16.55
CA ALA A 89 10.74 -6.65 17.89
C ALA A 89 10.34 -5.64 18.95
N ARG A 90 10.77 -4.37 18.81
CA ARG A 90 10.33 -3.28 19.70
C ARG A 90 8.84 -3.02 19.61
N ALA A 91 8.28 -2.94 18.38
CA ALA A 91 6.85 -2.71 18.18
C ALA A 91 5.99 -3.88 18.68
N ALA A 92 6.50 -5.10 18.58
CA ALA A 92 5.85 -6.33 19.06
C ALA A 92 6.07 -6.59 20.57
N ARG A 93 6.80 -5.72 21.26
CA ARG A 93 7.17 -5.88 22.67
C ARG A 93 7.78 -7.26 22.96
N GLY A 94 8.73 -7.69 22.14
CA GLY A 94 9.44 -8.98 22.27
C GLY A 94 9.94 -9.53 20.96
N GLN A 95 10.65 -10.65 21.02
CA GLN A 95 11.23 -11.31 19.84
C GLN A 95 10.14 -11.72 18.85
N VAL A 96 10.43 -11.53 17.56
CA VAL A 96 9.59 -11.96 16.45
C VAL A 96 10.46 -12.63 15.38
N THR A 97 9.94 -13.68 14.79
CA THR A 97 10.55 -14.33 13.65
C THR A 97 10.11 -13.60 12.38
N ILE A 98 11.07 -13.06 11.63
CA ILE A 98 10.81 -12.38 10.35
C ILE A 98 11.04 -13.40 9.25
N PRO A 99 10.05 -13.66 8.36
CA PRO A 99 10.25 -14.54 7.21
C PRO A 99 11.45 -14.09 6.37
N PRO A 100 12.36 -14.98 5.96
CA PRO A 100 13.55 -14.61 5.19
C PRO A 100 13.19 -14.01 3.82
N ASP A 101 12.08 -14.42 3.26
CA ASP A 101 11.55 -13.99 1.96
C ASP A 101 10.42 -12.93 2.09
N LEU A 102 10.42 -12.15 3.17
CA LEU A 102 9.38 -11.16 3.46
C LEU A 102 9.15 -10.20 2.29
N ASP A 103 10.21 -9.73 1.63
CA ASP A 103 10.12 -8.82 0.49
C ASP A 103 9.32 -9.46 -0.66
N ARG A 104 9.65 -10.72 -0.99
CA ARG A 104 8.96 -11.48 -2.03
C ARG A 104 7.48 -11.73 -1.68
N ILE A 105 7.19 -12.02 -0.41
CA ILE A 105 5.80 -12.21 0.06
C ILE A 105 5.00 -10.91 -0.10
N LEU A 106 5.58 -9.77 0.24
CA LEU A 106 4.93 -8.45 0.11
C LEU A 106 4.69 -8.10 -1.35
N GLU A 107 5.71 -8.21 -2.20
CA GLU A 107 5.60 -7.91 -3.63
C GLU A 107 4.56 -8.82 -4.31
N ALA A 108 4.64 -10.14 -4.11
CA ALA A 108 3.68 -11.09 -4.65
C ALA A 108 2.25 -10.84 -4.15
N GLY A 109 2.11 -10.50 -2.87
CA GLY A 109 0.83 -10.16 -2.26
C GLY A 109 0.20 -8.91 -2.88
N LEU A 110 0.98 -7.87 -3.14
CA LEU A 110 0.51 -6.64 -3.78
C LEU A 110 0.15 -6.87 -5.26
N VAL A 111 0.97 -7.63 -6.01
CA VAL A 111 0.64 -8.00 -7.38
C VAL A 111 -0.68 -8.78 -7.43
N ARG A 112 -0.86 -9.76 -6.56
CA ARG A 112 -2.12 -10.52 -6.48
C ARG A 112 -3.31 -9.60 -6.23
N ARG A 113 -3.23 -8.65 -5.27
CA ARG A 113 -4.29 -7.69 -4.97
C ARG A 113 -4.62 -6.78 -6.16
N MET A 114 -3.60 -6.33 -6.88
CA MET A 114 -3.79 -5.55 -8.11
C MET A 114 -4.55 -6.38 -9.15
N MET A 115 -4.17 -7.64 -9.39
CA MET A 115 -4.85 -8.51 -10.35
C MET A 115 -6.28 -8.87 -9.92
N GLU A 116 -6.54 -9.08 -8.64
CA GLU A 116 -7.90 -9.22 -8.09
C GLU A 116 -8.76 -7.97 -8.38
N THR A 117 -8.17 -6.77 -8.25
CA THR A 117 -8.85 -5.50 -8.55
C THR A 117 -9.15 -5.37 -10.05
N VAL A 118 -8.23 -5.77 -10.93
CA VAL A 118 -8.50 -5.84 -12.37
C VAL A 118 -9.65 -6.82 -12.67
N GLY A 119 -9.65 -7.98 -12.02
CA GLY A 119 -10.73 -8.97 -12.16
C GLY A 119 -12.10 -8.43 -11.72
N LEU A 120 -12.14 -7.63 -10.64
CA LEU A 120 -13.36 -6.93 -10.20
C LEU A 120 -13.80 -5.89 -11.25
N ALA A 121 -12.87 -5.06 -11.71
CA ALA A 121 -13.15 -4.04 -12.74
C ALA A 121 -13.62 -4.64 -14.05
N ARG A 122 -13.09 -5.81 -14.45
CA ARG A 122 -13.55 -6.55 -15.62
C ARG A 122 -15.02 -6.96 -15.50
N ARG A 123 -15.42 -7.54 -14.36
CA ARG A 123 -16.82 -7.93 -14.11
C ARG A 123 -17.76 -6.72 -14.08
N ALA A 124 -17.25 -5.56 -13.63
CA ALA A 124 -18.00 -4.32 -13.59
C ALA A 124 -18.00 -3.53 -14.92
N GLY A 125 -17.33 -4.01 -15.97
CA GLY A 125 -17.20 -3.27 -17.23
C GLY A 125 -16.36 -2.00 -17.14
N GLN A 126 -15.51 -1.89 -16.11
CA GLN A 126 -14.71 -0.71 -15.77
C GLN A 126 -13.25 -0.83 -16.19
N VAL A 127 -12.89 -1.83 -16.98
CA VAL A 127 -11.53 -2.02 -17.52
C VAL A 127 -11.60 -2.52 -18.96
N THR A 128 -10.66 -2.04 -19.77
CA THR A 128 -10.41 -2.56 -21.13
C THR A 128 -8.94 -2.91 -21.30
N TYR A 129 -8.59 -3.68 -22.32
CA TYR A 129 -7.21 -4.06 -22.62
C TYR A 129 -6.92 -4.11 -24.12
N GLY A 130 -5.64 -4.05 -24.45
CA GLY A 130 -5.13 -4.03 -25.83
C GLY A 130 -5.02 -2.61 -26.38
N PHE A 131 -3.99 -2.40 -27.23
CA PHE A 131 -3.56 -1.07 -27.69
C PHE A 131 -4.71 -0.23 -28.26
N ALA A 132 -5.46 -0.77 -29.23
CA ALA A 132 -6.52 -0.03 -29.93
C ALA A 132 -7.65 0.42 -28.98
N LYS A 133 -8.15 -0.49 -28.12
CA LYS A 133 -9.24 -0.20 -27.19
C LYS A 133 -8.81 0.77 -26.10
N VAL A 134 -7.58 0.66 -25.61
CA VAL A 134 -7.04 1.61 -24.63
C VAL A 134 -6.91 3.00 -25.25
N ARG A 135 -6.44 3.11 -26.49
CA ARG A 135 -6.40 4.38 -27.25
C ARG A 135 -7.78 4.99 -27.43
N GLU A 136 -8.77 4.17 -27.75
CA GLU A 136 -10.17 4.62 -27.85
C GLU A 136 -10.68 5.17 -26.51
N TRP A 137 -10.40 4.50 -25.40
CA TRP A 137 -10.80 4.96 -24.06
C TRP A 137 -10.09 6.27 -23.66
N ILE A 138 -8.83 6.42 -24.03
CA ILE A 138 -8.08 7.67 -23.82
C ILE A 138 -8.74 8.80 -24.61
N ALA A 139 -8.95 8.60 -25.92
CA ALA A 139 -9.53 9.61 -26.79
C ALA A 139 -10.96 10.02 -26.38
N GLY A 140 -11.74 9.06 -25.90
CA GLY A 140 -13.11 9.28 -25.39
C GLY A 140 -13.20 9.79 -23.96
N GLY A 141 -12.08 10.12 -23.29
CA GLY A 141 -12.07 10.62 -21.89
C GLY A 141 -12.54 9.59 -20.83
N ARG A 142 -12.61 8.31 -21.22
CA ARG A 142 -13.12 7.23 -20.37
C ARG A 142 -12.07 6.63 -19.47
N ALA A 143 -10.79 6.74 -19.86
CA ALA A 143 -9.66 6.24 -19.09
C ALA A 143 -9.37 7.14 -17.88
N GLY A 144 -9.36 6.58 -16.67
CA GLY A 144 -8.95 7.24 -15.44
C GLY A 144 -7.61 6.74 -14.90
N LEU A 145 -7.14 5.59 -15.40
CA LEU A 145 -5.86 5.00 -15.06
C LEU A 145 -5.39 4.13 -16.23
N ILE A 146 -4.13 4.31 -16.64
CA ILE A 146 -3.47 3.42 -17.61
C ILE A 146 -2.64 2.38 -16.84
N ILE A 147 -2.72 1.12 -17.25
CA ILE A 147 -1.93 0.03 -16.70
C ILE A 147 -1.03 -0.51 -17.80
N GLN A 148 0.28 -0.62 -17.50
CA GLN A 148 1.27 -1.11 -18.44
C GLN A 148 2.12 -2.22 -17.80
N ALA A 149 2.40 -3.26 -18.57
CA ALA A 149 3.35 -4.26 -18.18
C ALA A 149 4.79 -3.76 -18.44
N GLU A 150 5.68 -3.99 -17.48
CA GLU A 150 7.08 -3.53 -17.55
C GLU A 150 7.86 -4.23 -18.66
N ASP A 151 7.59 -5.51 -18.89
CA ASP A 151 8.18 -6.35 -19.91
C ASP A 151 7.62 -6.08 -21.33
N GLY A 152 6.72 -5.10 -21.49
CA GLY A 152 6.23 -4.67 -22.79
C GLY A 152 7.17 -3.73 -23.53
N SER A 153 6.94 -3.54 -24.85
CA SER A 153 7.75 -2.67 -25.71
C SER A 153 7.72 -1.20 -25.23
N PRO A 154 8.89 -0.57 -24.99
CA PRO A 154 8.98 0.86 -24.64
C PRO A 154 8.37 1.78 -25.71
N ASP A 155 8.55 1.42 -26.99
CA ASP A 155 8.03 2.21 -28.14
C ASP A 155 6.50 2.17 -28.19
N GLU A 156 5.90 1.00 -27.94
CA GLU A 156 4.44 0.88 -27.85
C GLU A 156 3.89 1.66 -26.68
N ARG A 157 4.59 1.64 -25.54
CA ARG A 157 4.24 2.44 -24.36
C ARG A 157 4.24 3.94 -24.67
N THR A 158 5.30 4.43 -25.30
CA THR A 158 5.42 5.83 -25.72
C THR A 158 4.30 6.23 -26.70
N ARG A 159 4.02 5.40 -27.71
CA ARG A 159 2.95 5.64 -28.67
C ARG A 159 1.57 5.63 -28.01
N LEU A 160 1.34 4.72 -27.04
CA LEU A 160 0.06 4.66 -26.32
C LEU A 160 -0.19 5.95 -25.52
N LEU A 161 0.84 6.47 -24.84
CA LEU A 161 0.74 7.65 -23.97
C LEU A 161 0.81 8.96 -24.73
N SER A 162 1.04 8.93 -26.03
CA SER A 162 1.02 10.15 -26.87
C SER A 162 -0.35 10.82 -26.80
N GLY A 163 -0.40 12.05 -26.27
CA GLY A 163 -1.64 12.81 -26.04
C GLY A 163 -2.37 12.49 -24.73
N ALA A 164 -1.82 11.63 -23.86
CA ALA A 164 -2.41 11.24 -22.58
C ALA A 164 -1.54 11.63 -21.36
N ARG A 165 -0.88 12.79 -21.42
CA ARG A 165 0.14 13.23 -20.44
C ARG A 165 -0.39 13.38 -19.01
N ASP A 166 -1.66 13.68 -18.86
CA ASP A 166 -2.29 13.94 -17.54
C ASP A 166 -2.91 12.69 -16.91
N LEU A 167 -2.91 11.56 -17.63
CA LEU A 167 -3.46 10.33 -17.09
C LEU A 167 -2.42 9.62 -16.20
N PRO A 168 -2.83 9.18 -15.00
CA PRO A 168 -1.96 8.39 -14.17
C PRO A 168 -1.63 7.06 -14.83
N VAL A 169 -0.36 6.65 -14.72
CA VAL A 169 0.15 5.39 -15.27
C VAL A 169 0.62 4.51 -14.14
N ALA A 170 0.11 3.29 -14.08
CA ALA A 170 0.54 2.24 -13.16
C ALA A 170 1.33 1.18 -13.94
N VAL A 171 2.42 0.70 -13.36
CA VAL A 171 3.28 -0.32 -13.98
C VAL A 171 3.18 -1.62 -13.19
N VAL A 172 2.85 -2.71 -13.88
CA VAL A 172 2.83 -4.06 -13.30
C VAL A 172 4.02 -4.87 -13.80
N PRO A 173 4.50 -5.88 -13.06
CA PRO A 173 5.75 -6.57 -13.37
C PRO A 173 5.78 -7.23 -14.75
N THR A 174 4.70 -7.92 -15.13
CA THR A 174 4.69 -8.72 -16.36
C THR A 174 3.35 -8.68 -17.09
N ALA A 175 3.41 -8.77 -18.41
CA ALA A 175 2.25 -8.91 -19.28
C ALA A 175 1.50 -10.22 -19.06
N ALA A 176 2.19 -11.27 -18.62
CA ALA A 176 1.56 -12.55 -18.25
C ALA A 176 0.69 -12.38 -16.99
N ALA A 177 1.17 -11.69 -15.95
CA ALA A 177 0.38 -11.43 -14.74
C ALA A 177 -0.88 -10.62 -15.07
N LEU A 178 -0.74 -9.57 -15.88
CA LEU A 178 -1.88 -8.77 -16.34
C LEU A 178 -2.82 -9.59 -17.21
N GLY A 179 -2.28 -10.42 -18.10
CA GLY A 179 -3.04 -11.32 -18.99
C GLY A 179 -3.94 -12.29 -18.22
N ALA A 180 -3.42 -12.88 -17.15
CA ALA A 180 -4.16 -13.83 -16.32
C ALA A 180 -5.46 -13.22 -15.75
N ALA A 181 -5.48 -11.93 -15.40
CA ALA A 181 -6.69 -11.26 -14.93
C ALA A 181 -7.79 -11.13 -16.02
N PHE A 182 -7.39 -11.22 -17.30
CA PHE A 182 -8.29 -11.20 -18.46
C PHE A 182 -8.56 -12.59 -19.03
N GLY A 183 -7.96 -13.65 -18.49
CA GLY A 183 -8.02 -14.99 -19.06
C GLY A 183 -7.28 -15.07 -20.41
N ARG A 184 -6.14 -14.37 -20.51
CA ARG A 184 -5.24 -14.32 -21.66
C ARG A 184 -3.82 -14.65 -21.23
N ASP A 185 -3.02 -15.18 -22.13
CA ASP A 185 -1.62 -15.50 -21.86
C ASP A 185 -0.78 -14.22 -21.67
N HIS A 186 -1.18 -13.15 -22.37
CA HIS A 186 -0.38 -11.93 -22.44
C HIS A 186 -1.25 -10.68 -22.68
N VAL A 187 -1.10 -9.66 -21.82
CA VAL A 187 -1.69 -8.33 -21.97
C VAL A 187 -0.67 -7.28 -21.53
N VAL A 188 -0.27 -6.40 -22.45
CA VAL A 188 0.73 -5.35 -22.19
C VAL A 188 0.07 -4.06 -21.68
N HIS A 189 -1.09 -3.73 -22.27
CA HIS A 189 -1.78 -2.46 -22.00
C HIS A 189 -3.21 -2.69 -21.57
N ALA A 190 -3.62 -2.02 -20.50
CA ALA A 190 -5.01 -1.93 -20.05
C ALA A 190 -5.33 -0.50 -19.60
N ALA A 191 -6.61 -0.17 -19.53
CA ALA A 191 -7.08 1.08 -18.95
C ALA A 191 -8.29 0.80 -18.05
N MET A 192 -8.33 1.45 -16.88
CA MET A 192 -9.48 1.45 -15.99
C MET A 192 -10.21 2.79 -16.10
N SER A 193 -11.53 2.77 -16.00
CA SER A 193 -12.33 3.99 -15.86
C SER A 193 -12.07 4.68 -14.53
N HIS A 194 -12.46 5.95 -14.44
CA HIS A 194 -12.46 6.67 -13.16
C HIS A 194 -13.31 5.95 -12.12
N GLY A 195 -12.89 5.97 -10.86
CA GLY A 195 -13.65 5.40 -9.75
C GLY A 195 -12.81 4.70 -8.69
N GLU A 196 -13.48 4.06 -7.75
CA GLU A 196 -12.86 3.47 -6.56
C GLU A 196 -11.92 2.30 -6.90
N LEU A 197 -12.24 1.49 -7.91
CA LEU A 197 -11.36 0.39 -8.31
C LEU A 197 -10.04 0.90 -8.91
N ALA A 198 -10.07 1.99 -9.68
CA ALA A 198 -8.85 2.62 -10.20
C ALA A 198 -8.03 3.24 -9.05
N ARG A 199 -8.68 3.90 -8.09
CA ARG A 199 -8.03 4.43 -6.88
C ARG A 199 -7.35 3.31 -6.08
N ARG A 200 -8.07 2.23 -5.79
CA ARG A 200 -7.56 1.06 -5.05
C ARG A 200 -6.37 0.42 -5.76
N PHE A 201 -6.47 0.22 -7.07
CA PHE A 201 -5.38 -0.32 -7.88
C PHE A 201 -4.14 0.56 -7.78
N ARG A 202 -4.30 1.88 -7.93
CA ARG A 202 -3.21 2.85 -7.86
C ARG A 202 -2.51 2.82 -6.51
N VAL A 203 -3.25 2.78 -5.41
CA VAL A 203 -2.68 2.69 -4.06
C VAL A 203 -1.84 1.42 -3.89
N ASP A 204 -2.34 0.25 -4.30
CA ASP A 204 -1.57 -0.99 -4.23
C ASP A 204 -0.35 -0.98 -5.18
N ASN A 205 -0.44 -0.29 -6.34
CA ASN A 205 0.68 -0.10 -7.26
C ASN A 205 1.75 0.85 -6.68
N GLU A 206 1.37 1.94 -6.03
CA GLU A 206 2.28 2.85 -5.34
C GLU A 206 3.04 2.12 -4.21
N ARG A 207 2.35 1.30 -3.42
CA ARG A 207 2.96 0.45 -2.38
C ARG A 207 3.97 -0.54 -2.98
N PHE A 208 3.59 -1.17 -4.09
CA PHE A 208 4.46 -2.10 -4.81
C PHE A 208 5.72 -1.41 -5.36
N ALA A 209 5.56 -0.26 -6.00
CA ALA A 209 6.66 0.53 -6.56
C ALA A 209 7.65 0.96 -5.46
N GLY A 210 7.16 1.43 -4.32
CA GLY A 210 8.00 1.81 -3.18
C GLY A 210 8.82 0.64 -2.62
N LEU A 211 8.30 -0.58 -2.63
CA LEU A 211 9.02 -1.78 -2.21
C LEU A 211 10.02 -2.28 -3.26
N SER A 212 9.62 -2.30 -4.53
CA SER A 212 10.46 -2.79 -5.61
C SER A 212 11.58 -1.82 -6.01
N GLY A 213 11.60 -0.60 -5.45
CA GLY A 213 12.55 0.45 -5.82
C GLY A 213 12.30 1.02 -7.23
N ARG A 214 11.09 0.83 -7.76
CA ARG A 214 10.69 1.30 -9.09
C ARG A 214 10.17 2.73 -9.00
N THR A 215 10.55 3.56 -9.95
CA THR A 215 9.99 4.91 -10.08
C THR A 215 8.64 4.83 -10.79
N VAL A 216 7.56 5.25 -10.13
CA VAL A 216 6.26 5.43 -10.79
C VAL A 216 6.32 6.77 -11.54
N PRO A 217 6.14 6.81 -12.87
CA PRO A 217 6.04 8.07 -13.59
C PRO A 217 4.88 8.89 -13.03
N GLY A 218 5.15 10.11 -12.55
CA GLY A 218 4.14 11.02 -11.99
C GLY A 218 4.14 11.18 -10.45
N LEU A 219 4.96 10.44 -9.70
CA LEU A 219 5.04 10.59 -8.23
C LEU A 219 6.21 11.49 -7.76
N ALA A 220 7.14 11.84 -8.63
CA ALA A 220 8.38 12.53 -8.28
C ALA A 220 8.21 14.00 -7.85
N ASP A 221 7.02 14.60 -7.94
CA ASP A 221 6.84 16.06 -7.78
C ASP A 221 6.05 16.50 -6.53
N ARG A 222 5.74 15.58 -5.61
CA ARG A 222 4.99 15.94 -4.39
C ARG A 222 5.83 16.11 -3.12
N SER A 223 7.12 15.78 -3.16
CA SER A 223 8.02 15.92 -1.99
C SER A 223 8.85 17.19 -1.97
N ALA A 224 8.80 18.03 -3.01
CA ALA A 224 9.60 19.25 -3.13
C ALA A 224 8.88 20.56 -2.72
N GLY A 225 7.68 20.48 -2.17
CA GLY A 225 6.82 21.65 -1.91
C GLY A 225 6.44 21.91 -0.45
N LEU A 226 7.27 21.57 0.52
CA LEU A 226 7.12 22.01 1.91
C LEU A 226 8.51 22.34 2.47
N GLY A 227 8.99 23.50 2.06
CA GLY A 227 10.09 24.24 2.70
C GLY A 227 9.55 25.42 3.46
#